data_e24b09e6b60a70350dbeec0ad2e8d0e4
#
_entry.id   e24b09e6b60a70350dbeec0ad2e8d0e4
#
_cell.length_a   1.000
_cell.length_b   1.000
_cell.length_c   1.000
_cell.angle_alpha   90.00
_cell.angle_beta   90.00
_cell.angle_gamma   90.00
#
_symmetry.space_group_name_H-M   'P 1'
#
loop_
_entity.id
_entity.type
_entity.pdbx_description
1 polymer ?
#
loop_
_entity_poly.entity_id
_entity_poly.type
_entity_poly.pdbx_seq_one_letter_code
_entity_poly.pdbx_strand_id
1 'polypeptide(L)'
;MSCAATQSKGLTMSYSGSTSSGPPPFDPWLYPELFRGVLTRRVFAFLIDLVVLSIPVILACMFIAVFGVVTLGLGWALFWLISPASVIWALVYYGASLGGPHSATLGMRVMDLQLRTWTGAPGYFVLGAAHALLFWLSVSFFTPLVLLVGLFNGRRRLLHDMILGTVVINSSVATQTAQPARTY
;
A
#
# COMPACT_ATOMS: atom_id res chain seq x y z
N MET A 1 -46.50 -16.47 54.54
CA MET A 1 -46.40 -15.10 53.95
C MET A 1 -44.99 -14.94 53.44
N SER A 2 -44.86 -15.11 52.12
CA SER A 2 -43.55 -15.15 51.43
C SER A 2 -43.32 -13.79 50.79
N CYS A 3 -42.20 -13.15 51.14
CA CYS A 3 -41.82 -11.87 50.56
C CYS A 3 -40.73 -12.15 49.51
N ALA A 4 -41.10 -12.05 48.21
CA ALA A 4 -40.19 -12.18 47.10
C ALA A 4 -39.43 -10.88 46.91
N ALA A 5 -38.11 -10.93 47.06
CA ALA A 5 -37.20 -9.81 46.75
C ALA A 5 -36.85 -9.87 45.26
N THR A 6 -37.32 -8.86 44.53
CA THR A 6 -37.00 -8.62 43.13
C THR A 6 -35.57 -8.08 43.02
N GLN A 7 -34.65 -8.93 42.52
CA GLN A 7 -33.30 -8.48 42.13
C GLN A 7 -33.37 -7.71 40.82
N SER A 8 -33.17 -6.40 40.86
CA SER A 8 -32.90 -5.61 39.69
C SER A 8 -31.48 -5.88 39.17
N LYS A 9 -31.40 -6.56 38.03
CA LYS A 9 -30.16 -6.79 37.30
C LYS A 9 -29.71 -5.46 36.65
N GLY A 10 -28.85 -4.73 37.37
CA GLY A 10 -28.16 -3.59 36.79
C GLY A 10 -27.23 -4.07 35.67
N LEU A 11 -27.54 -3.72 34.44
CA LEU A 11 -26.64 -3.85 33.30
C LEU A 11 -25.50 -2.85 33.49
N THR A 12 -24.43 -3.28 34.14
CA THR A 12 -23.14 -2.60 34.03
C THR A 12 -22.56 -2.91 32.65
N MET A 13 -22.72 -2.03 31.70
CA MET A 13 -21.90 -2.01 30.49
C MET A 13 -20.45 -1.75 30.91
N SER A 14 -19.71 -2.82 31.13
CA SER A 14 -18.25 -2.75 31.21
C SER A 14 -17.72 -2.43 29.81
N TYR A 15 -17.54 -1.16 29.52
CA TYR A 15 -16.71 -0.71 28.40
C TYR A 15 -15.26 -1.07 28.74
N SER A 16 -14.90 -2.31 28.45
CA SER A 16 -13.53 -2.77 28.49
C SER A 16 -12.81 -2.16 27.29
N GLY A 17 -12.46 -0.89 27.40
CA GLY A 17 -11.48 -0.25 26.53
C GLY A 17 -10.14 -0.91 26.80
N SER A 18 -9.86 -2.06 26.19
CA SER A 18 -8.52 -2.60 26.11
C SER A 18 -7.67 -1.66 25.25
N THR A 19 -7.12 -0.63 25.89
CA THR A 19 -5.91 0.01 25.36
C THR A 19 -4.85 -1.08 25.35
N SER A 20 -4.61 -1.69 24.19
CA SER A 20 -3.51 -2.62 23.99
C SER A 20 -2.21 -1.85 24.22
N SER A 21 -1.72 -1.83 25.46
CA SER A 21 -0.42 -1.29 25.86
C SER A 21 0.75 -2.19 25.41
N GLY A 22 0.53 -3.02 24.40
CA GLY A 22 1.58 -3.80 23.77
C GLY A 22 2.44 -2.93 22.82
N PRO A 23 3.70 -3.31 22.60
CA PRO A 23 4.54 -2.63 21.62
C PRO A 23 3.87 -2.62 20.24
N PRO A 24 4.10 -1.60 19.40
CA PRO A 24 3.49 -1.51 18.09
C PRO A 24 3.80 -2.78 17.27
N PRO A 25 2.84 -3.32 16.52
CA PRO A 25 2.95 -4.63 15.86
C PRO A 25 4.09 -4.72 14.83
N PHE A 26 4.69 -3.58 14.46
CA PHE A 26 5.79 -3.48 13.49
C PHE A 26 6.96 -2.69 14.08
N ASP A 27 7.49 -3.15 15.24
CA ASP A 27 8.69 -2.58 15.82
C ASP A 27 9.95 -3.22 15.19
N PRO A 28 10.83 -2.43 14.55
CA PRO A 28 12.06 -2.95 13.94
C PRO A 28 13.06 -3.53 14.95
N TRP A 29 12.97 -3.15 16.19
CA TRP A 29 13.82 -3.71 17.25
C TRP A 29 13.39 -5.11 17.68
N LEU A 30 12.07 -5.38 17.62
CA LEU A 30 11.50 -6.68 17.96
C LEU A 30 11.47 -7.63 16.76
N TYR A 31 11.27 -7.11 15.54
CA TYR A 31 11.09 -7.88 14.31
C TYR A 31 11.95 -7.34 13.16
N PRO A 32 13.29 -7.30 13.28
CA PRO A 32 14.17 -6.75 12.24
C PRO A 32 14.07 -7.48 10.91
N GLU A 33 13.70 -8.76 10.91
CA GLU A 33 13.52 -9.61 9.73
C GLU A 33 12.37 -9.11 8.82
N LEU A 34 11.34 -8.47 9.37
CA LEU A 34 10.25 -7.87 8.59
C LEU A 34 10.72 -6.75 7.65
N PHE A 35 11.83 -6.11 7.99
CA PHE A 35 12.38 -4.96 7.27
C PHE A 35 13.64 -5.28 6.46
N ARG A 36 14.12 -6.52 6.53
CA ARG A 36 15.36 -6.91 5.87
C ARG A 36 15.19 -6.89 4.35
N GLY A 37 16.02 -6.10 3.66
CA GLY A 37 16.01 -5.97 2.21
C GLY A 37 14.77 -5.30 1.59
N VAL A 38 13.86 -4.75 2.41
CA VAL A 38 12.62 -4.14 1.93
C VAL A 38 12.87 -2.99 0.96
N LEU A 39 13.90 -2.17 1.17
CA LEU A 39 14.18 -1.03 0.30
C LEU A 39 14.56 -1.48 -1.12
N THR A 40 15.46 -2.45 -1.25
CA THR A 40 15.87 -3.03 -2.55
C THR A 40 14.68 -3.69 -3.25
N ARG A 41 13.91 -4.48 -2.50
CA ARG A 41 12.70 -5.14 -3.03
C ARG A 41 11.64 -4.13 -3.49
N ARG A 42 11.49 -2.97 -2.82
CA ARG A 42 10.61 -1.88 -3.26
C ARG A 42 11.03 -1.31 -4.61
N VAL A 43 12.33 -1.14 -4.85
CA VAL A 43 12.84 -0.65 -6.14
C VAL A 43 12.47 -1.64 -7.25
N PHE A 44 12.71 -2.93 -7.06
CA PHE A 44 12.32 -3.94 -8.05
C PHE A 44 10.81 -4.06 -8.22
N ALA A 45 10.03 -3.98 -7.14
CA ALA A 45 8.58 -3.94 -7.20
C ALA A 45 8.09 -2.75 -8.03
N PHE A 46 8.65 -1.57 -7.81
CA PHE A 46 8.33 -0.38 -8.59
C PHE A 46 8.66 -0.55 -10.09
N LEU A 47 9.80 -1.15 -10.43
CA LEU A 47 10.16 -1.41 -11.83
C LEU A 47 9.17 -2.37 -12.51
N ILE A 48 8.74 -3.41 -11.81
CA ILE A 48 7.71 -4.33 -12.30
C ILE A 48 6.38 -3.59 -12.50
N ASP A 49 5.95 -2.80 -11.51
CA ASP A 49 4.72 -2.01 -11.61
C ASP A 49 4.79 -0.99 -12.74
N LEU A 50 5.96 -0.38 -12.98
CA LEU A 50 6.17 0.55 -14.10
C LEU A 50 5.95 -0.15 -15.46
N VAL A 51 6.45 -1.38 -15.62
CA VAL A 51 6.21 -2.18 -16.82
C VAL A 51 4.72 -2.49 -16.97
N VAL A 52 4.05 -2.93 -15.91
CA VAL A 52 2.61 -3.24 -15.93
C VAL A 52 1.78 -2.00 -16.30
N LEU A 53 2.10 -0.85 -15.72
CA LEU A 53 1.41 0.41 -15.99
C LEU A 53 1.66 0.93 -17.42
N SER A 54 2.85 0.68 -17.98
CA SER A 54 3.20 1.15 -19.31
C SER A 54 2.49 0.39 -20.44
N ILE A 55 2.12 -0.88 -20.23
CA ILE A 55 1.48 -1.70 -21.28
C ILE A 55 0.24 -1.04 -21.88
N PRO A 56 -0.82 -0.68 -21.12
CA PRO A 56 -2.01 -0.07 -21.71
C PRO A 56 -1.73 1.31 -22.29
N VAL A 57 -0.79 2.07 -21.72
CA VAL A 57 -0.40 3.39 -22.24
C VAL A 57 0.28 3.24 -23.60
N ILE A 58 1.20 2.29 -23.76
CA ILE A 58 1.88 1.99 -25.03
C ILE A 58 0.86 1.55 -26.09
N LEU A 59 -0.05 0.65 -25.72
CA LEU A 59 -1.11 0.17 -26.63
C LEU A 59 -2.01 1.33 -27.07
N ALA A 60 -2.40 2.22 -26.16
CA ALA A 60 -3.18 3.42 -26.49
C ALA A 60 -2.41 4.37 -27.42
N CYS A 61 -1.13 4.61 -27.16
CA CYS A 61 -0.27 5.43 -28.03
C CYS A 61 -0.15 4.82 -29.44
N MET A 62 0.05 3.51 -29.54
CA MET A 62 0.11 2.82 -30.84
C MET A 62 -1.22 2.93 -31.59
N PHE A 63 -2.33 2.73 -30.89
CA PHE A 63 -3.65 2.89 -31.48
C PHE A 63 -3.88 4.32 -32.01
N ILE A 64 -3.58 5.33 -31.21
CA ILE A 64 -3.72 6.76 -31.60
C ILE A 64 -2.81 7.09 -32.77
N ALA A 65 -1.59 6.55 -32.81
CA ALA A 65 -0.66 6.79 -33.93
C ALA A 65 -1.23 6.26 -35.25
N VAL A 66 -1.72 5.00 -35.26
CA VAL A 66 -2.33 4.39 -36.43
C VAL A 66 -3.63 5.12 -36.82
N PHE A 67 -4.47 5.45 -35.84
CA PHE A 67 -5.72 6.18 -36.05
C PHE A 67 -5.46 7.58 -36.63
N GLY A 68 -4.40 8.25 -36.19
CA GLY A 68 -3.97 9.54 -36.71
C GLY A 68 -3.57 9.47 -38.18
N VAL A 69 -2.89 8.40 -38.61
CA VAL A 69 -2.57 8.18 -40.02
C VAL A 69 -3.84 7.99 -40.87
N VAL A 70 -4.74 7.13 -40.40
CA VAL A 70 -6.01 6.82 -41.09
C VAL A 70 -6.91 8.05 -41.22
N THR A 71 -6.89 8.93 -40.21
CA THR A 71 -7.72 10.15 -40.18
C THR A 71 -7.01 11.41 -40.68
N LEU A 72 -5.92 11.25 -41.46
CA LEU A 72 -5.12 12.35 -42.03
C LEU A 72 -4.65 13.37 -40.97
N GLY A 73 -4.29 12.90 -39.78
CA GLY A 73 -3.76 13.70 -38.70
C GLY A 73 -4.77 14.09 -37.59
N LEU A 74 -6.08 14.04 -37.86
CA LEU A 74 -7.10 14.41 -36.86
C LEU A 74 -7.03 13.53 -35.60
N GLY A 75 -6.73 12.24 -35.75
CA GLY A 75 -6.63 11.32 -34.62
C GLY A 75 -5.50 11.63 -33.65
N TRP A 76 -4.44 12.33 -34.08
CA TRP A 76 -3.33 12.70 -33.19
C TRP A 76 -3.71 13.73 -32.13
N ALA A 77 -4.81 14.44 -32.32
CA ALA A 77 -5.35 15.29 -31.26
C ALA A 77 -5.68 14.51 -29.97
N LEU A 78 -5.88 13.19 -30.06
CA LEU A 78 -6.14 12.35 -28.89
C LEU A 78 -4.91 12.13 -27.98
N PHE A 79 -3.69 12.43 -28.46
CA PHE A 79 -2.49 12.30 -27.63
C PHE A 79 -2.53 13.16 -26.36
N TRP A 80 -3.22 14.28 -26.37
CA TRP A 80 -3.35 15.11 -25.17
C TRP A 80 -4.14 14.43 -24.05
N LEU A 81 -5.00 13.43 -24.38
CA LEU A 81 -5.75 12.64 -23.41
C LEU A 81 -4.90 11.58 -22.71
N ILE A 82 -3.75 11.20 -23.29
CA ILE A 82 -2.88 10.15 -22.70
C ILE A 82 -2.41 10.54 -21.31
N SER A 83 -2.02 11.81 -21.10
CA SER A 83 -1.54 12.26 -19.79
C SER A 83 -2.61 12.12 -18.69
N PRO A 84 -3.80 12.71 -18.78
CA PRO A 84 -4.82 12.53 -17.73
C PRO A 84 -5.31 11.08 -17.64
N ALA A 85 -5.44 10.35 -18.74
CA ALA A 85 -5.85 8.94 -18.72
C ALA A 85 -4.84 8.05 -18.00
N SER A 86 -3.53 8.27 -18.21
CA SER A 86 -2.48 7.51 -17.53
C SER A 86 -2.45 7.79 -16.02
N VAL A 87 -2.70 9.02 -15.59
CA VAL A 87 -2.82 9.36 -14.17
C VAL A 87 -4.01 8.63 -13.53
N ILE A 88 -5.19 8.68 -14.16
CA ILE A 88 -6.38 7.97 -13.68
C ILE A 88 -6.11 6.46 -13.61
N TRP A 89 -5.52 5.90 -14.66
CA TRP A 89 -5.14 4.50 -14.71
C TRP A 89 -4.21 4.11 -13.55
N ALA A 90 -3.16 4.90 -13.30
CA ALA A 90 -2.24 4.65 -12.19
C ALA A 90 -2.95 4.72 -10.84
N LEU A 91 -3.80 5.71 -10.60
CA LEU A 91 -4.55 5.84 -9.34
C LEU A 91 -5.51 4.65 -9.12
N VAL A 92 -6.21 4.22 -10.17
CA VAL A 92 -7.09 3.04 -10.10
C VAL A 92 -6.27 1.77 -9.83
N TYR A 93 -5.16 1.58 -10.54
CA TYR A 93 -4.28 0.43 -10.35
C TYR A 93 -3.74 0.35 -8.92
N TYR A 94 -3.14 1.42 -8.42
CA TYR A 94 -2.59 1.45 -7.05
C TYR A 94 -3.69 1.39 -5.99
N GLY A 95 -4.79 2.13 -6.18
CA GLY A 95 -5.92 2.10 -5.27
C GLY A 95 -6.51 0.71 -5.13
N ALA A 96 -6.80 0.04 -6.24
CA ALA A 96 -7.37 -1.30 -6.26
C ALA A 96 -6.38 -2.36 -5.73
N SER A 97 -5.09 -2.24 -6.07
CA SER A 97 -4.06 -3.21 -5.68
C SER A 97 -3.73 -3.12 -4.19
N LEU A 98 -3.47 -1.90 -3.69
CA LEU A 98 -3.13 -1.66 -2.28
C LEU A 98 -4.35 -1.72 -1.37
N GLY A 99 -5.54 -1.38 -1.87
CA GLY A 99 -6.81 -1.52 -1.16
C GLY A 99 -7.43 -2.91 -1.25
N GLY A 100 -6.84 -3.82 -2.01
CA GLY A 100 -7.32 -5.19 -2.17
C GLY A 100 -6.91 -6.12 -1.00
N PRO A 101 -7.33 -7.38 -1.04
CA PRO A 101 -7.14 -8.34 0.05
C PRO A 101 -5.68 -8.62 0.38
N HIS A 102 -4.76 -8.43 -0.58
CA HIS A 102 -3.33 -8.63 -0.37
C HIS A 102 -2.60 -7.36 0.09
N SER A 103 -3.24 -6.19 -0.01
CA SER A 103 -2.62 -4.87 0.28
C SER A 103 -1.25 -4.71 -0.38
N ALA A 104 -1.14 -5.14 -1.65
CA ALA A 104 0.11 -5.17 -2.40
C ALA A 104 -0.16 -5.04 -3.90
N THR A 105 0.68 -4.26 -4.61
CA THR A 105 0.69 -4.20 -6.07
C THR A 105 1.20 -5.52 -6.67
N LEU A 106 1.11 -5.68 -7.99
CA LEU A 106 1.67 -6.87 -8.65
C LEU A 106 3.18 -6.96 -8.41
N GLY A 107 3.91 -5.84 -8.56
CA GLY A 107 5.34 -5.81 -8.29
C GLY A 107 5.67 -6.14 -6.83
N MET A 108 4.90 -5.61 -5.88
CA MET A 108 5.07 -5.91 -4.46
C MET A 108 4.81 -7.39 -4.14
N ARG A 109 3.81 -8.01 -4.77
CA ARG A 109 3.53 -9.45 -4.61
C ARG A 109 4.69 -10.32 -5.10
N VAL A 110 5.26 -9.99 -6.27
CA VAL A 110 6.42 -10.70 -6.83
C VAL A 110 7.64 -10.57 -5.91
N MET A 111 7.77 -9.45 -5.21
CA MET A 111 8.86 -9.18 -4.27
C MET A 111 8.56 -9.56 -2.82
N ASP A 112 7.46 -10.28 -2.55
CA ASP A 112 7.02 -10.65 -1.19
C ASP A 112 6.87 -9.44 -0.25
N LEU A 113 6.28 -8.36 -0.74
CA LEU A 113 6.01 -7.16 0.03
C LEU A 113 4.51 -6.95 0.22
N GLN A 114 4.12 -6.35 1.34
CA GLN A 114 2.75 -5.90 1.60
C GLN A 114 2.74 -4.57 2.33
N LEU A 115 1.72 -3.75 2.03
CA LEU A 115 1.46 -2.48 2.71
C LEU A 115 0.57 -2.73 3.92
N ARG A 116 0.96 -2.19 5.07
CA ARG A 116 0.14 -2.19 6.29
C ARG A 116 0.06 -0.78 6.86
N THR A 117 -1.01 -0.49 7.56
CA THR A 117 -1.08 0.71 8.38
C THR A 117 -0.19 0.55 9.61
N TRP A 118 0.14 1.64 10.26
CA TRP A 118 0.88 1.63 11.51
C TRP A 118 0.27 0.73 12.59
N THR A 119 -1.07 0.62 12.60
CA THR A 119 -1.83 -0.22 13.53
C THR A 119 -1.90 -1.69 13.11
N GLY A 120 -1.31 -2.06 11.97
CA GLY A 120 -1.34 -3.43 11.44
C GLY A 120 -2.52 -3.75 10.54
N ALA A 121 -3.47 -2.83 10.36
CA ALA A 121 -4.61 -3.04 9.49
C ALA A 121 -4.20 -3.11 8.00
N PRO A 122 -4.94 -3.86 7.15
CA PRO A 122 -4.72 -3.86 5.70
C PRO A 122 -5.01 -2.48 5.10
N GLY A 123 -4.42 -2.21 3.93
CA GLY A 123 -4.72 -1.01 3.17
C GLY A 123 -6.16 -0.99 2.66
N TYR A 124 -6.68 0.20 2.35
CA TYR A 124 -7.97 0.41 1.70
C TYR A 124 -7.76 1.29 0.45
N PHE A 125 -8.73 1.30 -0.47
CA PHE A 125 -8.60 1.94 -1.78
C PHE A 125 -8.08 3.38 -1.73
N VAL A 126 -8.69 4.22 -0.88
CA VAL A 126 -8.29 5.64 -0.76
C VAL A 126 -6.86 5.77 -0.23
N LEU A 127 -6.46 4.93 0.73
CA LEU A 127 -5.09 4.91 1.24
C LEU A 127 -4.09 4.51 0.14
N GLY A 128 -4.44 3.51 -0.68
CA GLY A 128 -3.62 3.08 -1.81
C GLY A 128 -3.46 4.16 -2.87
N ALA A 129 -4.55 4.83 -3.24
CA ALA A 129 -4.53 5.94 -4.20
C ALA A 129 -3.74 7.14 -3.65
N ALA A 130 -3.94 7.51 -2.38
CA ALA A 130 -3.18 8.57 -1.72
C ALA A 130 -1.68 8.23 -1.62
N HIS A 131 -1.35 6.96 -1.32
CA HIS A 131 0.03 6.48 -1.30
C HIS A 131 0.69 6.65 -2.67
N ALA A 132 0.02 6.25 -3.75
CA ALA A 132 0.51 6.43 -5.10
C ALA A 132 0.70 7.90 -5.47
N LEU A 133 -0.28 8.74 -5.17
CA LEU A 133 -0.21 10.18 -5.43
C LEU A 133 0.98 10.82 -4.72
N LEU A 134 1.13 10.58 -3.42
CA LEU A 134 2.24 11.10 -2.63
C LEU A 134 3.58 10.52 -3.05
N PHE A 135 3.63 9.26 -3.46
CA PHE A 135 4.82 8.65 -4.01
C PHE A 135 5.28 9.38 -5.27
N TRP A 136 4.39 9.55 -6.27
CA TRP A 136 4.71 10.24 -7.50
C TRP A 136 5.10 11.71 -7.27
N LEU A 137 4.39 12.40 -6.38
CA LEU A 137 4.70 13.77 -6.01
C LEU A 137 6.10 13.85 -5.35
N SER A 138 6.37 12.97 -4.40
CA SER A 138 7.65 12.91 -3.69
C SER A 138 8.81 12.61 -4.62
N VAL A 139 8.64 11.64 -5.54
CA VAL A 139 9.67 11.27 -6.51
C VAL A 139 9.91 12.40 -7.51
N SER A 140 8.86 13.08 -7.96
CA SER A 140 8.99 14.19 -8.93
C SER A 140 9.77 15.39 -8.37
N PHE A 141 9.58 15.70 -7.08
CA PHE A 141 10.21 16.87 -6.46
C PHE A 141 11.51 16.55 -5.71
N PHE A 142 11.63 15.35 -5.14
CA PHE A 142 12.67 15.02 -4.15
C PHE A 142 13.31 13.65 -4.37
N THR A 143 13.45 13.18 -5.60
CA THR A 143 13.93 11.81 -5.90
C THR A 143 15.14 11.34 -5.04
N PRO A 144 16.27 12.08 -4.96
CA PRO A 144 17.39 11.61 -4.14
C PRO A 144 17.09 11.66 -2.64
N LEU A 145 16.34 12.65 -2.17
CA LEU A 145 16.04 12.85 -0.75
C LEU A 145 15.07 11.79 -0.22
N VAL A 146 14.10 11.35 -1.02
CA VAL A 146 13.12 10.31 -0.63
C VAL A 146 13.82 8.97 -0.37
N LEU A 147 14.77 8.60 -1.20
CA LEU A 147 15.57 7.38 -1.01
C LEU A 147 16.50 7.52 0.20
N LEU A 148 17.10 8.69 0.38
CA LEU A 148 18.00 8.97 1.50
C LEU A 148 17.27 8.81 2.85
N VAL A 149 16.06 9.36 2.99
CA VAL A 149 15.23 9.20 4.20
C VAL A 149 14.97 7.72 4.50
N GLY A 150 14.70 6.89 3.48
CA GLY A 150 14.49 5.44 3.64
C GLY A 150 15.74 4.69 4.12
N LEU A 151 16.95 5.17 3.77
CA LEU A 151 18.22 4.56 4.20
C LEU A 151 18.52 4.83 5.68
N PHE A 152 18.23 6.04 6.17
CA PHE A 152 18.51 6.43 7.56
C PHE A 152 17.40 6.07 8.55
N ASN A 153 16.23 5.64 8.05
CA ASN A 153 15.12 5.25 8.91
C ASN A 153 15.18 3.75 9.23
N GLY A 154 15.24 3.38 10.51
CA GLY A 154 15.29 1.98 10.97
C GLY A 154 14.13 1.10 10.48
N ARG A 155 12.97 1.70 10.20
CA ARG A 155 11.80 1.01 9.62
C ARG A 155 11.78 1.02 8.09
N ARG A 156 12.83 1.52 7.44
CA ARG A 156 12.94 1.62 5.98
C ARG A 156 11.72 2.33 5.33
N ARG A 157 11.12 3.29 6.06
CA ARG A 157 9.96 4.07 5.58
C ARG A 157 10.44 5.21 4.71
N LEU A 158 9.79 5.39 3.59
CA LEU A 158 9.98 6.54 2.72
C LEU A 158 9.16 7.74 3.25
N LEU A 159 9.42 8.94 2.72
CA LEU A 159 8.79 10.16 3.20
C LEU A 159 7.25 10.09 3.15
N HIS A 160 6.70 9.61 2.05
CA HIS A 160 5.25 9.44 1.87
C HIS A 160 4.64 8.36 2.80
N ASP A 161 5.40 7.29 3.12
CA ASP A 161 4.98 6.30 4.12
C ASP A 161 4.84 6.92 5.51
N MET A 162 5.73 7.86 5.86
CA MET A 162 5.69 8.55 7.15
C MET A 162 4.48 9.49 7.25
N ILE A 163 4.15 10.18 6.16
CA ILE A 163 2.99 11.09 6.10
C ILE A 163 1.68 10.33 6.24
N LEU A 164 1.55 9.18 5.56
CA LEU A 164 0.34 8.36 5.57
C LEU A 164 0.23 7.40 6.76
N GLY A 165 1.25 7.32 7.61
CA GLY A 165 1.26 6.34 8.70
C GLY A 165 1.26 4.89 8.20
N THR A 166 1.91 4.62 7.07
CA THR A 166 2.03 3.29 6.49
C THR A 166 3.40 2.68 6.71
N VAL A 167 3.49 1.37 6.56
CA VAL A 167 4.73 0.61 6.61
C VAL A 167 4.67 -0.52 5.58
N VAL A 168 5.77 -0.77 4.88
CA VAL A 168 5.88 -1.92 3.97
C VAL A 168 6.77 -2.96 4.62
N ILE A 169 6.28 -4.17 4.69
CA ILE A 169 6.92 -5.30 5.36
C ILE A 169 7.04 -6.51 4.43
N ASN A 170 7.89 -7.43 4.81
CA ASN A 170 8.07 -8.71 4.15
C ASN A 170 6.85 -9.60 4.42
N SER A 171 6.06 -9.95 3.40
CA SER A 171 4.82 -10.72 3.57
C SER A 171 5.08 -12.17 3.93
N SER A 172 6.14 -12.78 3.41
CA SER A 172 6.53 -14.16 3.72
C SER A 172 6.88 -14.33 5.21
N VAL A 173 7.63 -13.37 5.77
CA VAL A 173 7.99 -13.38 7.21
C VAL A 173 6.78 -13.08 8.08
N ALA A 174 5.94 -12.10 7.69
CA ALA A 174 4.73 -11.74 8.41
C ALA A 174 3.74 -12.93 8.53
N THR A 175 3.65 -13.75 7.49
CA THR A 175 2.79 -14.96 7.51
C THR A 175 3.34 -16.03 8.47
N GLN A 176 4.66 -16.18 8.53
CA GLN A 176 5.29 -17.14 9.44
C GLN A 176 5.13 -16.75 10.91
N THR A 177 5.28 -15.46 11.23
CA THR A 177 5.09 -14.96 12.61
C THR A 177 3.64 -14.96 13.07
N ALA A 178 2.67 -14.92 12.15
CA ALA A 178 1.25 -15.01 12.46
C ALA A 178 0.74 -16.45 12.68
N GLN A 179 1.50 -17.49 12.28
CA GLN A 179 1.14 -18.86 12.55
C GLN A 179 1.59 -19.23 13.98
N PRO A 180 0.65 -19.58 14.89
CA PRO A 180 1.04 -20.14 16.20
C PRO A 180 1.87 -21.40 15.95
N ALA A 181 2.97 -21.55 16.73
CA ALA A 181 3.82 -22.73 16.68
C ALA A 181 2.93 -23.98 16.73
N ARG A 182 2.91 -24.77 15.65
CA ARG A 182 2.29 -26.11 15.70
C ARG A 182 3.09 -26.93 16.69
N THR A 183 2.57 -27.06 17.89
CA THR A 183 3.02 -28.05 18.86
C THR A 183 2.73 -29.42 18.26
N TYR A 184 3.79 -30.12 17.89
CA TYR A 184 3.76 -31.57 17.60
C TYR A 184 3.74 -32.35 18.91
#